data_c48a6ba28f309f695e94bc7f50cb42dc
#
_entry.id   c48a6ba28f309f695e94bc7f50cb42dc
#
_cell.length_a   1.000
_cell.length_b   1.000
_cell.length_c   1.000
_cell.angle_alpha   90.00
_cell.angle_beta   90.00
_cell.angle_gamma   90.00
#
_symmetry.space_group_name_H-M   'P 1'
#
loop_
_entity.id
_entity.type
_entity.pdbx_description
1 polymer ?
#
loop_
_entity_poly.entity_id
_entity_poly.type
_entity_poly.pdbx_seq_one_letter_code
_entity_poly.pdbx_strand_id
1 'polypeptide(L)'
;MQTEFARGQMITQQIRAWDVLDERVLDAMRRTPREFFVPEKFAEVAFADADIPLRAGQHMLAPKIVGRLLQALEAAPGMRALVVGCGTGFVPACLSAMGASVRAIEIHAGLAAAARHNLKRAGFGQVEVITGDTFHLDLGKDYALIAVCGALSLYDDRFARALGVGGKLFAVVGATQLQEALLVTRTAEATWSSTGLFETALDALDNAPRPEPFTF
;
A
#
# COMPACT_ATOMS: atom_id res chain seq x y z
N MET A 1 27.20 -1.52 -0.06
CA MET A 1 27.59 -2.28 1.16
C MET A 1 26.87 -1.78 2.42
N GLN A 2 27.03 -0.50 2.84
CA GLN A 2 26.36 0.02 4.04
C GLN A 2 24.81 0.07 3.92
N THR A 3 24.27 0.46 2.77
CA THR A 3 22.83 0.51 2.50
C THR A 3 22.17 -0.87 2.47
N GLU A 4 22.81 -1.86 1.88
CA GLU A 4 22.30 -3.25 1.85
C GLU A 4 22.30 -3.88 3.24
N PHE A 5 23.31 -3.59 4.04
CA PHE A 5 23.37 -4.02 5.43
C PHE A 5 22.23 -3.41 6.25
N ALA A 6 22.00 -2.08 6.15
CA ALA A 6 20.91 -1.40 6.85
C ALA A 6 19.53 -1.92 6.39
N ARG A 7 19.32 -2.17 5.09
CA ARG A 7 18.11 -2.82 4.57
C ARG A 7 17.93 -4.22 5.15
N GLY A 8 19.00 -5.01 5.21
CA GLY A 8 19.00 -6.33 5.84
C GLY A 8 18.59 -6.28 7.32
N GLN A 9 19.11 -5.32 8.07
CA GLN A 9 18.74 -5.10 9.49
C GLN A 9 17.27 -4.70 9.64
N MET A 10 16.74 -3.77 8.80
CA MET A 10 15.33 -3.44 8.77
C MET A 10 14.45 -4.69 8.60
N ILE A 11 14.81 -5.57 7.67
CA ILE A 11 14.04 -6.80 7.41
C ILE A 11 14.09 -7.75 8.60
N THR A 12 15.28 -8.00 9.14
CA THR A 12 15.46 -9.03 10.18
C THR A 12 15.03 -8.58 11.57
N GLN A 13 15.19 -7.30 11.91
CA GLN A 13 14.96 -6.79 13.26
C GLN A 13 13.64 -6.04 13.41
N GLN A 14 13.11 -5.45 12.33
CA GLN A 14 11.88 -4.66 12.40
C GLN A 14 10.71 -5.43 11.77
N ILE A 15 10.82 -5.83 10.51
CA ILE A 15 9.70 -6.42 9.76
C ILE A 15 9.35 -7.80 10.31
N ARG A 16 10.33 -8.68 10.55
CA ARG A 16 10.10 -10.00 11.16
C ARG A 16 9.53 -9.93 12.57
N ALA A 17 9.91 -8.92 13.36
CA ALA A 17 9.38 -8.71 14.71
C ALA A 17 7.88 -8.35 14.71
N TRP A 18 7.33 -7.96 13.58
CA TRP A 18 5.91 -7.69 13.35
C TRP A 18 5.18 -8.85 12.65
N ASP A 19 5.60 -10.09 12.90
CA ASP A 19 4.99 -11.32 12.38
C ASP A 19 4.95 -11.40 10.85
N VAL A 20 5.87 -10.73 10.15
CA VAL A 20 6.04 -10.90 8.71
C VAL A 20 7.03 -12.04 8.49
N LEU A 21 6.52 -13.23 8.21
CA LEU A 21 7.30 -14.47 8.13
C LEU A 21 7.33 -15.07 6.71
N ASP A 22 6.52 -14.57 5.77
CA ASP A 22 6.54 -15.02 4.38
C ASP A 22 7.85 -14.58 3.70
N GLU A 23 8.71 -15.55 3.40
CA GLU A 23 10.01 -15.30 2.76
C GLU A 23 9.88 -14.63 1.38
N ARG A 24 8.76 -14.80 0.67
CA ARG A 24 8.50 -14.11 -0.61
C ARG A 24 8.35 -12.60 -0.40
N VAL A 25 7.68 -12.21 0.71
CA VAL A 25 7.52 -10.80 1.10
C VAL A 25 8.87 -10.22 1.51
N LEU A 26 9.60 -10.91 2.39
CA LEU A 26 10.91 -10.48 2.87
C LEU A 26 11.91 -10.32 1.71
N ASP A 27 11.89 -11.27 0.75
CA ASP A 27 12.73 -11.22 -0.44
C ASP A 27 12.33 -10.07 -1.38
N ALA A 28 11.02 -9.86 -1.61
CA ALA A 28 10.55 -8.73 -2.41
C ALA A 28 10.99 -7.39 -1.81
N MET A 29 10.86 -7.22 -0.48
CA MET A 29 11.31 -6.01 0.21
C MET A 29 12.84 -5.86 0.19
N ARG A 30 13.60 -6.96 0.21
CA ARG A 30 15.06 -6.94 0.07
C ARG A 30 15.50 -6.48 -1.32
N ARG A 31 14.81 -6.95 -2.37
CA ARG A 31 15.10 -6.61 -3.77
C ARG A 31 14.59 -5.23 -4.20
N THR A 32 13.65 -4.66 -3.44
CA THR A 32 13.09 -3.33 -3.73
C THR A 32 13.88 -2.27 -2.94
N PRO A 33 14.66 -1.42 -3.60
CA PRO A 33 15.51 -0.43 -2.91
C PRO A 33 14.67 0.70 -2.33
N ARG A 34 14.20 0.54 -1.06
CA ARG A 34 13.30 1.49 -0.37
C ARG A 34 13.85 2.92 -0.39
N GLU A 35 15.16 3.08 -0.28
CA GLU A 35 15.85 4.37 -0.32
C GLU A 35 15.64 5.14 -1.63
N PHE A 36 15.24 4.48 -2.73
CA PHE A 36 14.90 5.17 -3.97
C PHE A 36 13.51 5.82 -3.93
N PHE A 37 12.67 5.42 -2.99
CA PHE A 37 11.30 5.90 -2.83
C PHE A 37 11.15 6.93 -1.73
N VAL A 38 12.20 7.13 -0.92
CA VAL A 38 12.24 8.11 0.17
C VAL A 38 12.70 9.46 -0.39
N PRO A 39 12.06 10.59 -0.01
CA PRO A 39 12.56 11.91 -0.38
C PRO A 39 13.99 12.14 0.14
N GLU A 40 14.84 12.79 -0.66
CA GLU A 40 16.26 12.98 -0.40
C GLU A 40 16.57 13.52 1.01
N LYS A 41 15.77 14.48 1.47
CA LYS A 41 15.92 15.06 2.82
C LYS A 41 15.71 14.09 3.99
N PHE A 42 15.15 12.90 3.71
CA PHE A 42 14.92 11.83 4.69
C PHE A 42 15.71 10.56 4.37
N ALA A 43 16.71 10.63 3.49
CA ALA A 43 17.49 9.45 3.05
C ALA A 43 18.13 8.70 4.23
N GLU A 44 18.58 9.41 5.28
CA GLU A 44 19.22 8.82 6.46
C GLU A 44 18.27 7.94 7.29
N VAL A 45 16.96 8.21 7.22
CA VAL A 45 15.92 7.44 7.94
C VAL A 45 15.14 6.48 7.03
N ALA A 46 15.63 6.21 5.81
CA ALA A 46 14.95 5.35 4.85
C ALA A 46 14.59 3.96 5.39
N PHE A 47 15.38 3.44 6.32
CA PHE A 47 15.22 2.12 6.92
C PHE A 47 14.71 2.16 8.38
N ALA A 48 14.33 3.33 8.88
CA ALA A 48 13.71 3.45 10.21
C ALA A 48 12.28 2.87 10.19
N ASP A 49 11.85 2.31 11.33
CA ASP A 49 10.48 1.84 11.53
C ASP A 49 9.53 3.02 11.83
N ALA A 50 9.42 3.90 10.87
CA ALA A 50 8.63 5.12 10.97
C ALA A 50 7.98 5.48 9.62
N ASP A 51 6.89 6.22 9.70
CA ASP A 51 6.29 6.86 8.54
C ASP A 51 7.15 8.06 8.11
N ILE A 52 7.38 8.19 6.80
CA ILE A 52 8.25 9.25 6.27
C ILE A 52 7.40 10.33 5.63
N PRO A 53 7.53 11.60 6.08
CA PRO A 53 6.76 12.71 5.52
C PRO A 53 6.98 12.88 4.02
N LEU A 54 5.88 12.98 3.29
CA LEU A 54 5.83 13.28 1.87
C LEU A 54 5.33 14.71 1.64
N ARG A 55 5.03 15.04 0.39
CA ARG A 55 4.32 16.27 0.04
C ARG A 55 2.82 16.12 0.35
N ALA A 56 2.10 17.25 0.33
CA ALA A 56 0.66 17.32 0.53
C ALA A 56 0.17 16.77 1.89
N GLY A 57 1.03 16.79 2.92
CA GLY A 57 0.66 16.28 4.26
C GLY A 57 0.53 14.77 4.35
N GLN A 58 0.94 14.03 3.35
CA GLN A 58 0.91 12.57 3.31
C GLN A 58 2.21 11.96 3.84
N HIS A 59 2.19 10.69 4.18
CA HIS A 59 3.36 9.94 4.63
C HIS A 59 3.56 8.65 3.82
N MET A 60 4.81 8.26 3.65
CA MET A 60 5.17 6.94 3.17
C MET A 60 5.09 5.95 4.34
N LEU A 61 4.36 4.87 4.16
CA LEU A 61 4.10 3.87 5.20
C LEU A 61 5.40 3.30 5.81
N ALA A 62 5.38 3.09 7.13
CA ALA A 62 6.46 2.40 7.83
C ALA A 62 6.71 1.00 7.24
N PRO A 63 7.97 0.51 7.23
CA PRO A 63 8.31 -0.79 6.65
C PRO A 63 7.49 -1.95 7.18
N LYS A 64 7.20 -1.98 8.48
CA LYS A 64 6.37 -3.01 9.13
C LYS A 64 4.95 -3.07 8.56
N ILE A 65 4.33 -1.90 8.34
CA ILE A 65 2.97 -1.83 7.78
C ILE A 65 2.97 -2.36 6.35
N VAL A 66 3.97 -1.97 5.54
CA VAL A 66 4.12 -2.50 4.17
C VAL A 66 4.30 -4.02 4.19
N GLY A 67 5.16 -4.55 5.07
CA GLY A 67 5.36 -5.99 5.21
C GLY A 67 4.07 -6.74 5.54
N ARG A 68 3.30 -6.25 6.54
CA ARG A 68 2.00 -6.83 6.93
C ARG A 68 0.97 -6.77 5.81
N LEU A 69 0.91 -5.65 5.07
CA LEU A 69 0.05 -5.47 3.89
C LEU A 69 0.39 -6.51 2.80
N LEU A 70 1.66 -6.63 2.45
CA LEU A 70 2.10 -7.56 1.42
C LEU A 70 1.83 -9.02 1.80
N GLN A 71 2.08 -9.38 3.07
CA GLN A 71 1.82 -10.73 3.59
C GLN A 71 0.33 -11.06 3.59
N ALA A 72 -0.54 -10.11 3.99
CA ALA A 72 -1.99 -10.32 3.99
C ALA A 72 -2.55 -10.50 2.56
N LEU A 73 -2.01 -9.80 1.58
CA LEU A 73 -2.45 -9.90 0.19
C LEU A 73 -1.97 -11.19 -0.51
N GLU A 74 -0.87 -11.80 -0.08
CA GLU A 74 -0.32 -13.04 -0.66
C GLU A 74 -0.09 -12.95 -2.18
N ALA A 75 0.55 -11.87 -2.64
CA ALA A 75 0.79 -11.66 -4.05
C ALA A 75 1.58 -12.82 -4.69
N ALA A 76 1.21 -13.16 -5.93
CA ALA A 76 1.86 -14.20 -6.73
C ALA A 76 1.97 -13.77 -8.20
N PRO A 77 2.88 -14.42 -8.97
CA PRO A 77 3.04 -14.13 -10.38
C PRO A 77 1.73 -14.24 -11.18
N GLY A 78 1.51 -13.26 -12.08
CA GLY A 78 0.34 -13.20 -12.93
C GLY A 78 -0.91 -12.59 -12.30
N MET A 79 -0.92 -12.31 -11.00
CA MET A 79 -2.03 -11.61 -10.34
C MET A 79 -2.11 -10.15 -10.77
N ARG A 80 -3.33 -9.65 -10.99
CA ARG A 80 -3.58 -8.23 -11.24
C ARG A 80 -3.78 -7.52 -9.90
N ALA A 81 -3.01 -6.45 -9.68
CA ALA A 81 -3.07 -5.66 -8.46
C ALA A 81 -3.42 -4.20 -8.73
N LEU A 82 -4.26 -3.61 -7.89
CA LEU A 82 -4.53 -2.18 -7.82
C LEU A 82 -3.94 -1.63 -6.52
N VAL A 83 -3.21 -0.53 -6.61
CA VAL A 83 -2.72 0.22 -5.44
C VAL A 83 -3.32 1.61 -5.46
N VAL A 84 -4.02 1.99 -4.40
CA VAL A 84 -4.68 3.29 -4.22
C VAL A 84 -3.90 4.12 -3.21
N GLY A 85 -3.59 5.37 -3.54
CA GLY A 85 -2.74 6.24 -2.73
C GLY A 85 -1.29 5.75 -2.74
N CYS A 86 -0.72 5.57 -3.93
CA CYS A 86 0.58 4.91 -4.06
C CYS A 86 1.77 5.74 -3.56
N GLY A 87 1.56 7.03 -3.25
CA GLY A 87 2.59 7.93 -2.76
C GLY A 87 3.79 8.00 -3.70
N THR A 88 4.96 7.62 -3.20
CA THR A 88 6.21 7.59 -3.97
C THR A 88 6.46 6.29 -4.74
N GLY A 89 5.54 5.29 -4.65
CA GLY A 89 5.57 4.07 -5.46
C GLY A 89 6.20 2.82 -4.82
N PHE A 90 6.50 2.81 -3.51
CA PHE A 90 7.18 1.68 -2.87
C PHE A 90 6.30 0.41 -2.79
N VAL A 91 5.02 0.52 -2.38
CA VAL A 91 4.09 -0.62 -2.34
C VAL A 91 3.87 -1.22 -3.74
N PRO A 92 3.60 -0.42 -4.79
CA PRO A 92 3.55 -0.94 -6.15
C PRO A 92 4.81 -1.68 -6.59
N ALA A 93 6.00 -1.16 -6.25
CA ALA A 93 7.27 -1.81 -6.56
C ALA A 93 7.41 -3.18 -5.88
N CYS A 94 7.05 -3.28 -4.59
CA CYS A 94 7.09 -4.55 -3.85
C CYS A 94 6.13 -5.58 -4.44
N LEU A 95 4.88 -5.21 -4.76
CA LEU A 95 3.91 -6.11 -5.41
C LEU A 95 4.41 -6.56 -6.80
N SER A 96 5.02 -5.65 -7.56
CA SER A 96 5.63 -5.99 -8.85
C SER A 96 6.85 -6.91 -8.68
N ALA A 97 7.66 -6.73 -7.64
CA ALA A 97 8.77 -7.63 -7.30
C ALA A 97 8.29 -9.04 -6.92
N MET A 98 7.04 -9.19 -6.43
CA MET A 98 6.38 -10.47 -6.18
C MET A 98 5.75 -11.08 -7.45
N GLY A 99 5.85 -10.39 -8.60
CA GLY A 99 5.36 -10.87 -9.90
C GLY A 99 3.95 -10.43 -10.28
N ALA A 100 3.32 -9.55 -9.52
CA ALA A 100 2.01 -9.01 -9.86
C ALA A 100 2.11 -7.97 -11.00
N SER A 101 1.07 -7.92 -11.85
CA SER A 101 0.84 -6.81 -12.78
C SER A 101 0.13 -5.69 -12.04
N VAL A 102 0.81 -4.56 -11.86
CA VAL A 102 0.37 -3.50 -10.95
C VAL A 102 -0.10 -2.26 -11.67
N ARG A 103 -1.31 -1.80 -11.33
CA ARG A 103 -1.84 -0.48 -11.61
C ARG A 103 -1.89 0.32 -10.32
N ALA A 104 -1.44 1.55 -10.32
CA ALA A 104 -1.41 2.42 -9.15
C ALA A 104 -2.14 3.73 -9.44
N ILE A 105 -2.87 4.26 -8.46
CA ILE A 105 -3.58 5.53 -8.53
C ILE A 105 -3.02 6.45 -7.44
N GLU A 106 -2.75 7.70 -7.81
CA GLU A 106 -2.29 8.75 -6.91
C GLU A 106 -2.97 10.07 -7.25
N ILE A 107 -3.63 10.68 -6.27
CA ILE A 107 -4.37 11.92 -6.48
C ILE A 107 -3.44 13.13 -6.66
N HIS A 108 -2.30 13.14 -5.95
CA HIS A 108 -1.35 14.24 -5.99
C HIS A 108 -0.41 14.10 -7.20
N ALA A 109 -0.54 14.98 -8.18
CA ALA A 109 0.27 14.95 -9.40
C ALA A 109 1.78 14.93 -9.13
N GLY A 110 2.25 15.64 -8.09
CA GLY A 110 3.65 15.66 -7.69
C GLY A 110 4.14 14.33 -7.13
N LEU A 111 3.32 13.61 -6.36
CA LEU A 111 3.62 12.26 -5.86
C LEU A 111 3.55 11.22 -6.99
N ALA A 112 2.55 11.31 -7.85
CA ALA A 112 2.43 10.44 -9.02
C ALA A 112 3.65 10.56 -9.97
N ALA A 113 4.15 11.78 -10.18
CA ALA A 113 5.37 12.01 -10.96
C ALA A 113 6.61 11.40 -10.26
N ALA A 114 6.73 11.59 -8.94
CA ALA A 114 7.78 10.97 -8.15
C ALA A 114 7.70 9.44 -8.19
N ALA A 115 6.50 8.85 -8.08
CA ALA A 115 6.30 7.40 -8.18
C ALA A 115 6.79 6.86 -9.52
N ARG A 116 6.40 7.48 -10.65
CA ARG A 116 6.86 7.07 -11.99
C ARG A 116 8.39 7.13 -12.11
N HIS A 117 8.98 8.20 -11.62
CA HIS A 117 10.45 8.38 -11.63
C HIS A 117 11.14 7.31 -10.80
N ASN A 118 10.70 7.10 -9.56
CA ASN A 118 11.29 6.13 -8.63
C ASN A 118 11.15 4.70 -9.12
N LEU A 119 9.96 4.32 -9.60
CA LEU A 119 9.68 3.01 -10.18
C LEU A 119 10.61 2.73 -11.36
N LYS A 120 10.75 3.68 -12.28
CA LYS A 120 11.67 3.53 -13.42
C LYS A 120 13.12 3.36 -12.96
N ARG A 121 13.58 4.20 -12.01
CA ARG A 121 14.93 4.14 -11.45
C ARG A 121 15.21 2.82 -10.72
N ALA A 122 14.19 2.25 -10.06
CA ALA A 122 14.30 1.00 -9.32
C ALA A 122 14.09 -0.26 -10.19
N GLY A 123 13.87 -0.12 -11.51
CA GLY A 123 13.69 -1.25 -12.42
C GLY A 123 12.24 -1.77 -12.52
N PHE A 124 11.25 -1.03 -12.02
CA PHE A 124 9.81 -1.37 -12.04
C PHE A 124 9.01 -0.46 -12.99
N GLY A 125 9.60 -0.02 -14.09
CA GLY A 125 8.98 0.90 -15.04
C GLY A 125 7.72 0.36 -15.75
N GLN A 126 7.43 -0.93 -15.63
CA GLN A 126 6.21 -1.58 -16.13
C GLN A 126 4.97 -1.30 -15.26
N VAL A 127 5.12 -0.77 -14.04
CA VAL A 127 4.01 -0.38 -13.18
C VAL A 127 3.30 0.83 -13.78
N GLU A 128 2.00 0.68 -14.07
CA GLU A 128 1.17 1.78 -14.55
C GLU A 128 0.80 2.71 -13.38
N VAL A 129 1.14 4.01 -13.47
CA VAL A 129 0.75 5.01 -12.48
C VAL A 129 -0.20 6.03 -13.10
N ILE A 130 -1.43 6.09 -12.58
CA ILE A 130 -2.48 7.02 -12.99
C ILE A 130 -2.54 8.17 -11.98
N THR A 131 -2.55 9.40 -12.49
CA THR A 131 -2.84 10.58 -11.66
C THR A 131 -4.33 10.83 -11.66
N GLY A 132 -4.96 10.78 -10.50
CA GLY A 132 -6.40 11.06 -10.38
C GLY A 132 -6.99 10.64 -9.05
N ASP A 133 -8.22 11.05 -8.86
CA ASP A 133 -9.00 10.75 -7.67
C ASP A 133 -9.69 9.39 -7.80
N THR A 134 -9.37 8.47 -6.93
CA THR A 134 -9.93 7.11 -6.90
C THR A 134 -11.44 7.09 -6.66
N PHE A 135 -12.01 8.16 -6.06
CA PHE A 135 -13.44 8.27 -5.82
C PHE A 135 -14.23 8.76 -7.03
N HIS A 136 -13.55 9.26 -8.07
CA HIS A 136 -14.13 9.75 -9.32
C HIS A 136 -13.71 8.93 -10.56
N LEU A 137 -12.68 8.09 -10.44
CA LEU A 137 -12.22 7.23 -11.53
C LEU A 137 -13.01 5.91 -11.58
N ASP A 138 -13.14 5.36 -12.78
CA ASP A 138 -13.48 3.95 -12.94
C ASP A 138 -12.24 3.11 -12.55
N LEU A 139 -12.36 2.39 -11.45
CA LEU A 139 -11.29 1.52 -10.97
C LEU A 139 -11.07 0.31 -11.88
N GLY A 140 -12.08 -0.07 -12.68
CA GLY A 140 -12.13 -1.36 -13.34
C GLY A 140 -12.58 -2.47 -12.38
N LYS A 141 -12.37 -3.72 -12.77
CA LYS A 141 -12.82 -4.90 -12.03
C LYS A 141 -11.87 -6.08 -12.20
N ASP A 142 -12.18 -7.18 -11.50
CA ASP A 142 -11.47 -8.45 -11.57
C ASP A 142 -10.00 -8.35 -11.10
N TYR A 143 -9.75 -7.50 -10.10
CA TYR A 143 -8.46 -7.49 -9.42
C TYR A 143 -8.33 -8.69 -8.49
N ALA A 144 -7.18 -9.35 -8.55
CA ALA A 144 -6.82 -10.36 -7.56
C ALA A 144 -6.41 -9.71 -6.23
N LEU A 145 -5.81 -8.51 -6.30
CA LEU A 145 -5.29 -7.81 -5.14
C LEU A 145 -5.62 -6.32 -5.23
N ILE A 146 -6.05 -5.75 -4.10
CA ILE A 146 -6.20 -4.30 -3.95
C ILE A 146 -5.53 -3.88 -2.65
N ALA A 147 -4.62 -2.89 -2.73
CA ALA A 147 -4.00 -2.26 -1.58
C ALA A 147 -4.44 -0.80 -1.49
N VAL A 148 -5.10 -0.42 -0.41
CA VAL A 148 -5.42 0.97 -0.09
C VAL A 148 -4.41 1.48 0.93
N CYS A 149 -3.54 2.41 0.51
CA CYS A 149 -2.38 2.87 1.28
C CYS A 149 -2.64 4.13 2.12
N GLY A 150 -3.89 4.47 2.34
CA GLY A 150 -4.35 5.51 3.26
C GLY A 150 -5.61 5.04 3.99
N ALA A 151 -6.02 5.77 5.03
CA ALA A 151 -7.18 5.40 5.82
C ALA A 151 -8.50 5.84 5.16
N LEU A 152 -9.53 5.03 5.34
CA LEU A 152 -10.91 5.30 5.02
C LEU A 152 -11.65 5.60 6.32
N SER A 153 -12.19 6.80 6.51
CA SER A 153 -12.99 7.14 7.71
C SER A 153 -14.25 6.28 7.83
N LEU A 154 -14.80 5.87 6.68
CA LEU A 154 -15.89 4.90 6.55
C LEU A 154 -15.47 3.83 5.55
N TYR A 155 -15.86 2.58 5.81
CA TYR A 155 -15.65 1.52 4.83
C TYR A 155 -16.39 1.85 3.52
N ASP A 156 -15.67 1.80 2.40
CA ASP A 156 -16.23 2.03 1.07
C ASP A 156 -16.15 0.73 0.27
N ASP A 157 -17.29 0.17 -0.10
CA ASP A 157 -17.39 -1.11 -0.79
C ASP A 157 -16.94 -1.09 -2.26
N ARG A 158 -16.68 0.09 -2.85
CA ARG A 158 -16.18 0.24 -4.23
C ARG A 158 -14.93 -0.59 -4.49
N PHE A 159 -14.02 -0.65 -3.51
CA PHE A 159 -12.79 -1.42 -3.62
C PHE A 159 -13.06 -2.92 -3.58
N ALA A 160 -13.94 -3.35 -2.67
CA ALA A 160 -14.31 -4.77 -2.57
C ALA A 160 -15.08 -5.25 -3.81
N ARG A 161 -15.92 -4.39 -4.40
CA ARG A 161 -16.63 -4.69 -5.67
C ARG A 161 -15.72 -4.79 -6.88
N ALA A 162 -14.56 -4.12 -6.84
CA ALA A 162 -13.56 -4.21 -7.91
C ALA A 162 -12.72 -5.51 -7.87
N LEU A 163 -12.82 -6.30 -6.79
CA LEU A 163 -12.17 -7.61 -6.70
C LEU A 163 -12.83 -8.63 -7.63
N GLY A 164 -12.03 -9.52 -8.21
CA GLY A 164 -12.51 -10.80 -8.73
C GLY A 164 -12.87 -11.78 -7.59
N VAL A 165 -13.57 -12.87 -7.88
CA VAL A 165 -13.83 -13.94 -6.90
C VAL A 165 -12.50 -14.54 -6.46
N GLY A 166 -12.31 -14.71 -5.15
CA GLY A 166 -11.04 -15.09 -4.53
C GLY A 166 -10.06 -13.95 -4.32
N GLY A 167 -10.37 -12.73 -4.82
CA GLY A 167 -9.52 -11.55 -4.67
C GLY A 167 -9.51 -11.01 -3.23
N LYS A 168 -8.42 -10.31 -2.88
CA LYS A 168 -8.14 -9.79 -1.55
C LYS A 168 -7.93 -8.27 -1.58
N LEU A 169 -8.52 -7.58 -0.61
CA LEU A 169 -8.36 -6.14 -0.38
C LEU A 169 -7.73 -5.93 1.00
N PHE A 170 -6.63 -5.21 1.05
CA PHE A 170 -6.12 -4.59 2.27
C PHE A 170 -6.61 -3.14 2.34
N ALA A 171 -7.29 -2.78 3.42
CA ALA A 171 -7.71 -1.41 3.70
C ALA A 171 -7.57 -1.10 5.19
N VAL A 172 -7.33 0.15 5.52
CA VAL A 172 -7.34 0.66 6.89
C VAL A 172 -8.59 1.50 7.06
N VAL A 173 -9.42 1.14 8.04
CA VAL A 173 -10.73 1.78 8.26
C VAL A 173 -10.84 2.30 9.68
N GLY A 174 -11.39 3.49 9.84
CA GLY A 174 -11.63 4.11 11.13
C GLY A 174 -11.36 5.61 11.12
N ALA A 175 -11.86 6.29 12.16
CA ALA A 175 -11.70 7.73 12.34
C ALA A 175 -10.54 8.04 13.28
N THR A 176 -9.69 8.97 12.90
CA THR A 176 -8.61 9.58 13.68
C THR A 176 -7.63 8.59 14.35
N GLN A 177 -7.80 8.22 15.60
CA GLN A 177 -6.82 7.42 16.38
C GLN A 177 -7.19 5.94 16.52
N LEU A 178 -8.40 5.56 16.11
CA LEU A 178 -8.91 4.18 16.18
C LEU A 178 -9.14 3.69 14.75
N GLN A 179 -8.06 3.23 14.13
CA GLN A 179 -8.11 2.65 12.80
C GLN A 179 -7.65 1.19 12.87
N GLU A 180 -8.31 0.35 12.11
CA GLU A 180 -8.01 -1.08 12.00
C GLU A 180 -7.67 -1.43 10.55
N ALA A 181 -6.59 -2.15 10.37
CA ALA A 181 -6.25 -2.78 9.11
C ALA A 181 -7.11 -4.02 8.91
N LEU A 182 -7.81 -4.09 7.78
CA LEU A 182 -8.72 -5.17 7.41
C LEU A 182 -8.21 -5.91 6.18
N LEU A 183 -8.41 -7.21 6.18
CA LEU A 183 -8.35 -8.05 4.98
C LEU A 183 -9.77 -8.41 4.57
N VAL A 184 -10.21 -7.93 3.41
CA VAL A 184 -11.49 -8.30 2.81
C VAL A 184 -11.25 -9.26 1.66
N THR A 185 -11.92 -10.40 1.66
CA THR A 185 -11.82 -11.41 0.60
C THR A 185 -13.17 -11.57 -0.09
N ARG A 186 -13.22 -11.48 -1.42
CA ARG A 186 -14.42 -11.79 -2.17
C ARG A 186 -14.56 -13.31 -2.31
N THR A 187 -15.47 -13.91 -1.55
CA THR A 187 -15.64 -15.36 -1.47
C THR A 187 -16.57 -15.94 -2.53
N ALA A 188 -17.51 -15.12 -3.04
CA ALA A 188 -18.41 -15.46 -4.15
C ALA A 188 -18.81 -14.19 -4.91
N GLU A 189 -19.66 -14.33 -5.94
CA GLU A 189 -20.04 -13.22 -6.81
C GLU A 189 -20.59 -12.00 -6.05
N ALA A 190 -21.41 -12.25 -5.01
CA ALA A 190 -22.02 -11.20 -4.17
C ALA A 190 -21.72 -11.39 -2.67
N THR A 191 -20.59 -12.03 -2.32
CA THR A 191 -20.27 -12.33 -0.92
C THR A 191 -18.80 -11.97 -0.63
N TRP A 192 -18.60 -11.31 0.50
CA TRP A 192 -17.29 -10.93 1.01
C TRP A 192 -17.17 -11.34 2.47
N SER A 193 -15.96 -11.75 2.88
CA SER A 193 -15.57 -11.90 4.28
C SER A 193 -14.58 -10.82 4.66
N SER A 194 -14.62 -10.37 5.91
CA SER A 194 -13.67 -9.39 6.45
C SER A 194 -13.03 -9.94 7.71
N THR A 195 -11.72 -9.72 7.87
CA THR A 195 -10.94 -10.09 9.06
C THR A 195 -10.11 -8.90 9.50
N GLY A 196 -10.17 -8.53 10.77
CA GLY A 196 -9.26 -7.56 11.39
C GLY A 196 -7.85 -8.13 11.50
N LEU A 197 -6.86 -7.33 11.14
CA LEU A 197 -5.47 -7.75 11.14
C LEU A 197 -4.67 -7.15 12.31
N PHE A 198 -4.73 -5.84 12.48
CA PHE A 198 -4.04 -5.08 13.52
C PHE A 198 -4.52 -3.63 13.57
N GLU A 199 -4.33 -2.98 14.70
CA GLU A 199 -4.58 -1.55 14.86
C GLU A 199 -3.41 -0.73 14.32
N THR A 200 -3.72 0.40 13.68
CA THR A 200 -2.72 1.33 13.12
C THR A 200 -3.33 2.72 13.00
N ALA A 201 -2.53 3.69 12.57
CA ALA A 201 -3.01 5.02 12.22
C ALA A 201 -2.30 5.46 10.93
N LEU A 202 -3.07 5.72 9.88
CA LEU A 202 -2.59 6.21 8.60
C LEU A 202 -3.24 7.55 8.27
N ASP A 203 -2.60 8.34 7.39
CA ASP A 203 -3.24 9.51 6.82
C ASP A 203 -4.51 9.11 6.06
N ALA A 204 -5.55 9.92 6.19
CA ALA A 204 -6.76 9.70 5.42
C ALA A 204 -6.52 9.86 3.93
N LEU A 205 -7.17 9.02 3.13
CA LEU A 205 -7.25 9.28 1.69
C LEU A 205 -8.05 10.57 1.45
N ASP A 206 -7.51 11.43 0.61
CA ASP A 206 -8.21 12.64 0.20
C ASP A 206 -9.52 12.27 -0.52
N ASN A 207 -10.55 13.06 -0.25
CA ASN A 207 -11.92 12.87 -0.76
C ASN A 207 -12.61 11.58 -0.33
N ALA A 208 -12.02 10.79 0.60
CA ALA A 208 -12.72 9.65 1.18
C ALA A 208 -14.01 10.11 1.89
N PRO A 209 -15.11 9.34 1.78
CA PRO A 209 -16.35 9.62 2.52
C PRO A 209 -16.07 9.78 4.00
N ARG A 210 -16.71 10.80 4.62
CA ARG A 210 -16.59 11.08 6.04
C ARG A 210 -17.94 10.87 6.73
N PRO A 211 -17.95 10.48 8.02
CA PRO A 211 -19.17 10.47 8.80
C PRO A 211 -19.80 11.86 8.83
N GLU A 212 -21.12 11.91 8.75
CA GLU A 212 -21.84 13.18 8.96
C GLU A 212 -21.54 13.70 10.39
N PRO A 213 -21.23 15.00 10.53
CA PRO A 213 -21.03 15.56 11.86
C PRO A 213 -22.34 15.47 12.65
N PHE A 214 -22.27 15.01 13.90
CA PHE A 214 -23.42 15.06 14.80
C PHE A 214 -23.83 16.51 15.01
N THR A 215 -25.03 16.87 14.57
CA THR A 215 -25.69 18.13 14.92
C THR A 215 -26.66 17.84 16.10
N PHE A 216 -26.42 18.51 17.24
CA PHE A 216 -27.32 18.48 18.39
C PHE A 216 -28.48 19.46 18.18
#